data_45209fb0e2b0a5d0eee6e76d9afa9022
#
_entry.id   45209fb0e2b0a5d0eee6e76d9afa9022
#
_cell.length_a   1.000
_cell.length_b   1.000
_cell.length_c   1.000
_cell.angle_alpha   90.00
_cell.angle_beta   90.00
_cell.angle_gamma   90.00
#
_symmetry.space_group_name_H-M   'P 1'
#
loop_
_entity.id
_entity.type
_entity.pdbx_description
1 polymer ?
#
loop_
_entity_poly.entity_id
_entity_poly.type
_entity_poly.pdbx_seq_one_letter_code
_entity_poly.pdbx_strand_id
1 'polypeptide(L)'
;HVVVDAGGRDSVGLRSALLLAEVVIVPVGASSFDAAAMTDLLTVVDLARDYNPELDVRMLLSRVDTRTKDTGEMLTFLEEQSFSVFKTKICERVAFRRCISEGATVHELKRDNAAIQEMNAFFAEVLG
;
A
#
# COMPACT_ATOMS: atom_id res chain seq x y z
N HIS A 1 7.40 2.61 16.33
CA HIS A 1 7.20 2.87 14.92
C HIS A 1 6.30 4.10 14.73
N VAL A 2 6.53 4.87 13.68
CA VAL A 2 5.68 6.00 13.28
C VAL A 2 5.13 5.70 11.89
N VAL A 3 3.81 5.85 11.72
CA VAL A 3 3.15 5.72 10.42
C VAL A 3 2.65 7.10 10.02
N VAL A 4 3.00 7.52 8.80
CA VAL A 4 2.57 8.79 8.23
C VAL A 4 1.59 8.49 7.09
N ASP A 5 0.34 8.92 7.24
CA ASP A 5 -0.63 8.89 6.15
C ASP A 5 -0.43 10.13 5.29
N ALA A 6 0.28 9.94 4.18
CA ALA A 6 0.57 11.00 3.22
C ALA A 6 -0.40 10.94 2.06
N GLY A 7 -0.93 12.07 1.65
CA GLY A 7 -1.79 12.15 0.47
C GLY A 7 -1.05 11.68 -0.80
N GLY A 8 -1.78 11.05 -1.71
CA GLY A 8 -1.21 10.52 -2.97
C GLY A 8 -0.84 11.56 -4.02
N ARG A 9 -0.99 12.84 -3.72
CA ARG A 9 -0.60 13.94 -4.61
C ARG A 9 0.68 14.59 -4.14
N ASP A 10 1.47 15.09 -5.09
CA ASP A 10 2.67 15.86 -4.77
C ASP A 10 2.32 17.06 -3.88
N SER A 11 2.91 17.07 -2.71
CA SER A 11 2.71 18.08 -1.69
C SER A 11 3.95 18.22 -0.80
N VAL A 12 4.04 19.33 -0.08
CA VAL A 12 5.12 19.53 0.91
C VAL A 12 5.11 18.44 1.96
N GLY A 13 3.92 18.00 2.40
CA GLY A 13 3.77 16.91 3.37
C GLY A 13 4.29 15.57 2.85
N LEU A 14 3.95 15.19 1.63
CA LEU A 14 4.47 13.97 0.99
C LEU A 14 5.99 14.04 0.85
N ARG A 15 6.52 15.13 0.31
CA ARG A 15 7.97 15.30 0.13
C ARG A 15 8.73 15.23 1.45
N SER A 16 8.21 15.87 2.50
CA SER A 16 8.81 15.82 3.84
C SER A 16 8.78 14.41 4.43
N ALA A 17 7.67 13.68 4.26
CA ALA A 17 7.57 12.31 4.71
C ALA A 17 8.58 11.39 4.01
N LEU A 18 8.76 11.53 2.70
CA LEU A 18 9.70 10.73 1.91
C LEU A 18 11.17 10.94 2.34
N LEU A 19 11.52 12.15 2.80
CA LEU A 19 12.88 12.42 3.29
C LEU A 19 13.20 11.70 4.60
N LEU A 20 12.20 11.35 5.39
CA LEU A 20 12.34 10.76 6.73
C LEU A 20 11.93 9.27 6.79
N ALA A 21 11.20 8.79 5.78
CA ALA A 21 10.70 7.43 5.77
C ALA A 21 11.82 6.41 5.54
N GLU A 22 11.75 5.30 6.25
CA GLU A 22 12.57 4.10 5.96
C GLU A 22 11.88 3.26 4.87
N VAL A 23 10.56 3.15 4.95
CA VAL A 23 9.73 2.39 4.01
C VAL A 23 8.55 3.22 3.54
N VAL A 24 8.31 3.24 2.25
CA VAL A 24 7.10 3.79 1.63
C VAL A 24 6.25 2.63 1.12
N ILE A 25 5.00 2.59 1.57
CA ILE A 25 4.01 1.61 1.14
C ILE A 25 3.06 2.31 0.17
N VAL A 26 2.99 1.81 -1.05
CA VAL A 26 2.11 2.34 -2.09
C VAL A 26 0.96 1.36 -2.32
N PRO A 27 -0.26 1.66 -1.82
CA PRO A 27 -1.42 0.81 -2.10
C PRO A 27 -1.82 0.89 -3.57
N VAL A 28 -1.95 -0.26 -4.22
CA VAL A 28 -2.35 -0.38 -5.62
C VAL A 28 -3.55 -1.30 -5.74
N GLY A 29 -4.63 -0.81 -6.34
CA GLY A 29 -5.81 -1.60 -6.68
C GLY A 29 -5.88 -1.88 -8.18
N ALA A 30 -6.13 -3.14 -8.56
CA ALA A 30 -6.21 -3.52 -9.99
C ALA A 30 -7.32 -2.76 -10.74
N SER A 31 -8.47 -2.57 -10.10
CA SER A 31 -9.63 -1.88 -10.69
C SER A 31 -9.55 -0.35 -10.65
N SER A 32 -8.61 0.21 -9.91
CA SER A 32 -8.45 1.66 -9.69
C SER A 32 -7.05 2.17 -10.02
N PHE A 33 -6.30 1.39 -10.81
CA PHE A 33 -4.94 1.74 -11.19
C PHE A 33 -4.96 2.94 -12.14
N ASP A 34 -4.19 3.96 -11.77
CA ASP A 34 -3.91 5.15 -12.58
C ASP A 34 -2.42 5.23 -12.86
N ALA A 35 -2.04 4.93 -14.08
CA ALA A 35 -0.65 4.92 -14.52
C ALA A 35 0.00 6.32 -14.46
N ALA A 36 -0.77 7.37 -14.72
CA ALA A 36 -0.27 8.74 -14.66
C ALA A 36 0.03 9.15 -13.21
N ALA A 37 -0.89 8.87 -12.28
CA ALA A 37 -0.69 9.13 -10.86
C ALA A 37 0.49 8.33 -10.30
N MET A 38 0.69 7.09 -10.74
CA MET A 38 1.84 6.28 -10.36
C MET A 38 3.15 6.90 -10.87
N THR A 39 3.18 7.36 -12.11
CA THR A 39 4.36 8.02 -12.70
C THR A 39 4.73 9.29 -11.94
N ASP A 40 3.74 10.10 -11.59
CA ASP A 40 3.95 11.32 -10.80
C ASP A 40 4.52 10.99 -9.41
N LEU A 41 3.97 9.99 -8.72
CA LEU A 41 4.47 9.54 -7.43
C LEU A 41 5.93 9.06 -7.54
N LEU A 42 6.24 8.23 -8.53
CA LEU A 42 7.59 7.70 -8.72
C LEU A 42 8.61 8.80 -9.02
N THR A 43 8.22 9.83 -9.76
CA THR A 43 9.07 11.01 -10.00
C THR A 43 9.43 11.70 -8.69
N VAL A 44 8.45 11.89 -7.78
CA VAL A 44 8.69 12.50 -6.47
C VAL A 44 9.55 11.59 -5.58
N VAL A 45 9.34 10.29 -5.63
CA VAL A 45 10.16 9.29 -4.92
C VAL A 45 11.61 9.33 -5.40
N ASP A 46 11.83 9.37 -6.70
CA ASP A 46 13.20 9.42 -7.25
C ASP A 46 13.95 10.68 -6.83
N LEU A 47 13.26 11.83 -6.80
CA LEU A 47 13.84 13.07 -6.25
C LEU A 47 14.17 12.94 -4.75
N ALA A 48 13.33 12.24 -3.98
CA ALA A 48 13.59 12.03 -2.56
C ALA A 48 14.80 11.12 -2.32
N ARG A 49 15.06 10.16 -3.19
CA ARG A 49 16.21 9.25 -3.11
C ARG A 49 17.56 9.96 -3.24
N ASP A 50 17.62 11.13 -3.84
CA ASP A 50 18.84 11.95 -3.87
C ASP A 50 19.27 12.38 -2.45
N TYR A 51 18.31 12.48 -1.52
CA TYR A 51 18.52 12.89 -0.13
C TYR A 51 18.34 11.76 0.87
N ASN A 52 17.59 10.71 0.48
CA ASN A 52 17.30 9.52 1.28
C ASN A 52 17.53 8.26 0.42
N PRO A 53 18.79 7.88 0.16
CA PRO A 53 19.12 6.78 -0.75
C PRO A 53 18.68 5.40 -0.25
N GLU A 54 18.47 5.24 1.06
CA GLU A 54 18.01 3.99 1.68
C GLU A 54 16.48 3.82 1.65
N LEU A 55 15.75 4.76 1.03
CA LEU A 55 14.30 4.72 0.94
C LEU A 55 13.82 3.47 0.21
N ASP A 56 13.19 2.56 0.96
CA ASP A 56 12.56 1.35 0.42
C ASP A 56 11.12 1.64 0.00
N VAL A 57 10.80 1.41 -1.26
CA VAL A 57 9.46 1.66 -1.82
C VAL A 57 8.85 0.34 -2.27
N ARG A 58 7.71 -0.02 -1.68
CA ARG A 58 7.02 -1.29 -1.96
C ARG A 58 5.56 -1.08 -2.31
N MET A 59 5.12 -1.82 -3.31
CA MET A 59 3.72 -1.85 -3.73
C MET A 59 2.94 -2.84 -2.88
N LEU A 60 1.76 -2.44 -2.42
CA LEU A 60 0.82 -3.31 -1.70
C LEU A 60 -0.45 -3.48 -2.55
N LEU A 61 -0.70 -4.70 -3.03
CA LEU A 61 -1.97 -4.99 -3.68
C LEU A 61 -3.11 -4.88 -2.65
N SER A 62 -3.99 -3.93 -2.88
CA SER A 62 -5.07 -3.55 -1.97
C SER A 62 -6.41 -3.60 -2.69
N ARG A 63 -7.49 -3.80 -1.93
CA ARG A 63 -8.84 -3.95 -2.46
C ARG A 63 -8.94 -5.05 -3.53
N VAL A 64 -8.26 -6.16 -3.26
CA VAL A 64 -8.19 -7.30 -4.19
C VAL A 64 -9.54 -8.01 -4.22
N ASP A 65 -10.10 -8.19 -5.42
CA ASP A 65 -11.20 -9.11 -5.66
C ASP A 65 -10.62 -10.44 -6.16
N THR A 66 -10.69 -11.47 -5.32
CA THR A 66 -10.14 -12.80 -5.63
C THR A 66 -10.90 -13.54 -6.73
N ARG A 67 -12.06 -13.03 -7.14
CA ARG A 67 -12.90 -13.62 -8.20
C ARG A 67 -12.50 -13.17 -9.60
N THR A 68 -11.66 -12.14 -9.73
CA THR A 68 -11.21 -11.59 -11.00
C THR A 68 -9.77 -11.94 -11.31
N LYS A 69 -9.41 -11.87 -12.59
CA LYS A 69 -8.02 -12.05 -13.05
C LYS A 69 -7.19 -10.78 -12.95
N ASP A 70 -7.82 -9.63 -12.73
CA ASP A 70 -7.18 -8.31 -12.75
C ASP A 70 -6.01 -8.19 -11.75
N THR A 71 -6.14 -8.85 -10.60
CA THR A 71 -5.07 -8.85 -9.59
C THR A 71 -3.82 -9.57 -10.06
N GLY A 72 -3.98 -10.71 -10.77
CA GLY A 72 -2.85 -11.44 -11.34
C GLY A 72 -2.17 -10.64 -12.46
N GLU A 73 -2.95 -10.00 -13.31
CA GLU A 73 -2.45 -9.13 -14.38
C GLU A 73 -1.71 -7.91 -13.81
N MET A 74 -2.24 -7.32 -12.74
CA MET A 74 -1.58 -6.21 -12.05
C MET A 74 -0.26 -6.64 -11.42
N LEU A 75 -0.22 -7.80 -10.76
CA LEU A 75 1.01 -8.33 -10.17
C LEU A 75 2.07 -8.53 -11.25
N THR A 76 1.73 -9.17 -12.36
CA THR A 76 2.62 -9.38 -13.50
C THR A 76 3.15 -8.04 -14.04
N PHE A 77 2.27 -7.06 -14.21
CA PHE A 77 2.67 -5.72 -14.65
C PHE A 77 3.68 -5.07 -13.68
N LEU A 78 3.43 -5.12 -12.38
CA LEU A 78 4.34 -4.53 -11.39
C LEU A 78 5.71 -5.24 -11.37
N GLU A 79 5.72 -6.57 -11.51
CA GLU A 79 6.95 -7.35 -11.59
C GLU A 79 7.75 -7.06 -12.87
N GLU A 80 7.09 -6.93 -14.02
CA GLU A 80 7.71 -6.54 -15.29
C GLU A 80 8.34 -5.14 -15.23
N GLN A 81 7.76 -4.23 -14.46
CA GLN A 81 8.32 -2.91 -14.20
C GLN A 81 9.39 -2.90 -13.09
N SER A 82 9.77 -4.08 -12.59
CA SER A 82 10.77 -4.24 -11.51
C SER A 82 10.40 -3.56 -10.18
N PHE A 83 9.11 -3.40 -9.88
CA PHE A 83 8.69 -2.90 -8.59
C PHE A 83 8.81 -3.96 -7.51
N SER A 84 9.23 -3.54 -6.32
CA SER A 84 9.14 -4.36 -5.12
C SER A 84 7.68 -4.45 -4.67
N VAL A 85 7.15 -5.67 -4.51
CA VAL A 85 5.75 -5.91 -4.18
C VAL A 85 5.68 -6.76 -2.91
N PHE A 86 4.80 -6.39 -1.97
CA PHE A 86 4.52 -7.21 -0.80
C PHE A 86 3.92 -8.55 -1.23
N LYS A 87 4.29 -9.61 -0.54
CA LYS A 87 3.68 -10.95 -0.74
C LYS A 87 2.23 -10.96 -0.26
N THR A 88 1.98 -10.23 0.83
CA THR A 88 0.64 -10.06 1.39
C THR A 88 -0.20 -9.18 0.48
N LYS A 89 -1.47 -9.57 0.32
CA LYS A 89 -2.50 -8.82 -0.40
C LYS A 89 -3.64 -8.51 0.56
N ILE A 90 -4.22 -7.32 0.45
CA ILE A 90 -5.39 -6.93 1.25
C ILE A 90 -6.63 -7.02 0.36
N CYS A 91 -7.51 -7.96 0.66
CA CYS A 91 -8.71 -8.18 -0.11
C CYS A 91 -9.80 -7.13 0.17
N GLU A 92 -10.68 -6.92 -0.81
CA GLU A 92 -11.89 -6.12 -0.63
C GLU A 92 -12.84 -6.87 0.32
N ARG A 93 -13.06 -6.30 1.52
CA ARG A 93 -13.90 -6.90 2.55
C ARG A 93 -14.84 -5.90 3.17
N VAL A 94 -16.05 -6.32 3.45
CA VAL A 94 -17.05 -5.52 4.18
C VAL A 94 -16.52 -5.10 5.55
N ALA A 95 -15.70 -5.94 6.19
CA ALA A 95 -15.10 -5.67 7.50
C ALA A 95 -14.31 -4.35 7.50
N PHE A 96 -13.50 -4.09 6.49
CA PHE A 96 -12.72 -2.84 6.42
C PHE A 96 -13.62 -1.61 6.29
N ARG A 97 -14.70 -1.67 5.50
CA ARG A 97 -15.66 -0.56 5.38
C ARG A 97 -16.41 -0.31 6.70
N ARG A 98 -16.77 -1.36 7.42
CA ARG A 98 -17.42 -1.26 8.73
C ARG A 98 -16.51 -0.65 9.78
N CYS A 99 -15.23 -0.98 9.76
CA CYS A 99 -14.25 -0.38 10.68
C CYS A 99 -14.27 1.15 10.59
N ILE A 100 -14.30 1.70 9.38
CA ILE A 100 -14.33 3.15 9.17
C ILE A 100 -15.62 3.76 9.78
N SER A 101 -16.78 3.15 9.52
CA SER A 101 -18.05 3.67 10.04
C SER A 101 -18.20 3.53 11.55
N GLU A 102 -17.54 2.54 12.17
CA GLU A 102 -17.59 2.29 13.61
C GLU A 102 -16.40 2.93 14.36
N GLY A 103 -15.47 3.57 13.65
CA GLY A 103 -14.27 4.18 14.25
C GLY A 103 -13.36 3.17 14.94
N ALA A 104 -13.26 1.96 14.39
CA ALA A 104 -12.54 0.83 14.97
C ALA A 104 -11.65 0.13 13.94
N THR A 105 -10.85 -0.81 14.38
CA THR A 105 -10.03 -1.67 13.52
C THR A 105 -10.65 -3.06 13.37
N VAL A 106 -10.18 -3.85 12.40
CA VAL A 106 -10.62 -5.24 12.24
C VAL A 106 -10.30 -6.10 13.46
N HIS A 107 -9.21 -5.78 14.18
CA HIS A 107 -8.80 -6.46 15.39
C HIS A 107 -9.76 -6.18 16.56
N GLU A 108 -10.28 -4.98 16.65
CA GLU A 108 -11.26 -4.58 17.70
C GLU A 108 -12.63 -5.16 17.43
N LEU A 109 -13.10 -5.13 16.18
CA LEU A 109 -14.41 -5.67 15.81
C LEU A 109 -14.48 -7.19 15.85
N LYS A 110 -13.38 -7.88 15.55
CA LYS A 110 -13.24 -9.37 15.59
C LYS A 110 -14.32 -10.13 14.81
N ARG A 111 -14.85 -9.54 13.75
CA ARG A 111 -15.97 -10.11 12.96
C ARG A 111 -15.54 -10.85 11.71
N ASP A 112 -14.28 -10.68 11.28
CA ASP A 112 -13.72 -11.28 10.06
C ASP A 112 -12.30 -11.75 10.33
N ASN A 113 -12.15 -13.05 10.58
CA ASN A 113 -10.84 -13.64 10.87
C ASN A 113 -9.89 -13.54 9.67
N ALA A 114 -10.39 -13.60 8.43
CA ALA A 114 -9.56 -13.48 7.25
C ALA A 114 -8.99 -12.05 7.11
N ALA A 115 -9.78 -11.02 7.41
CA ALA A 115 -9.30 -9.64 7.44
C ALA A 115 -8.19 -9.45 8.50
N ILE A 116 -8.39 -10.03 9.68
CA ILE A 116 -7.40 -9.99 10.77
C ILE A 116 -6.11 -10.70 10.35
N GLN A 117 -6.20 -11.87 9.72
CA GLN A 117 -5.04 -12.63 9.26
C GLN A 117 -4.26 -11.87 8.17
N GLU A 118 -4.94 -11.25 7.21
CA GLU A 118 -4.31 -10.43 6.19
C GLU A 118 -3.53 -9.25 6.81
N MET A 119 -4.15 -8.54 7.76
CA MET A 119 -3.48 -7.44 8.44
C MET A 119 -2.29 -7.91 9.29
N ASN A 120 -2.42 -9.04 9.99
CA ASN A 120 -1.31 -9.61 10.75
C ASN A 120 -0.14 -10.03 9.85
N ALA A 121 -0.43 -10.67 8.72
CA ALA A 121 0.57 -11.05 7.73
C ALA A 121 1.29 -9.82 7.15
N PHE A 122 0.52 -8.79 6.83
CA PHE A 122 1.05 -7.52 6.34
C PHE A 122 1.97 -6.85 7.38
N PHE A 123 1.54 -6.75 8.63
CA PHE A 123 2.38 -6.17 9.69
C PHE A 123 3.66 -6.99 9.91
N ALA A 124 3.57 -8.31 9.88
CA ALA A 124 4.75 -9.17 10.00
C ALA A 124 5.74 -8.94 8.84
N GLU A 125 5.24 -8.72 7.63
CA GLU A 125 6.07 -8.47 6.45
C GLU A 125 6.71 -7.06 6.46
N VAL A 126 6.01 -6.06 7.01
CA VAL A 126 6.52 -4.67 7.11
C VAL A 126 7.54 -4.53 8.24
N LEU A 127 7.23 -5.11 9.40
CA LEU A 127 7.99 -4.91 10.64
C LEU A 127 9.03 -6.02 10.90
N GLY A 128 8.89 -7.11 10.17
CA GLY A 128 9.71 -8.29 10.33
C GLY A 128 11.09 -8.21 9.82
#